data_0069d6659339ccae6c0f014d62d91f75
#
_entry.id   0069d6659339ccae6c0f014d62d91f75
#
_cell.length_a   1.000
_cell.length_b   1.000
_cell.length_c   1.000
_cell.angle_alpha   90.00
_cell.angle_beta   90.00
_cell.angle_gamma   90.00
#
_symmetry.space_group_name_H-M   'P 1'
#
loop_
_entity.id
_entity.type
_entity.pdbx_description
1 polymer ?
#
loop_
_entity_poly.entity_id
_entity_poly.type
_entity_poly.pdbx_seq_one_letter_code
_entity_poly.pdbx_strand_id
1 'polypeptide(L)'
;MNRCLIGSLALMLAMSSCATRQLAEQQRSQREDSVDQRMLPPQPDGGGAAGVQSYTLAPTQRFRMPRAARSDAPVLPPDSPRQSLAPTTVCAHLILSAEGTVQRVDPMSDRDECAAGLLPDNADLMQAVRAAALRWQFVPAAMCTYPSGAAQPSVPDDCTGAAQIEPVPVTLSFAFTFEVLQGKVSVRTGKVVR
;
A
#
# COMPACT_ATOMS: atom_id res chain seq x y z
N MET A 1 70.94 16.16 -19.09
CA MET A 1 70.46 14.88 -18.57
C MET A 1 69.74 15.18 -17.27
N ASN A 2 68.38 15.25 -17.27
CA ASN A 2 67.46 15.07 -16.15
C ASN A 2 66.04 15.38 -16.63
N ARG A 3 65.44 14.41 -17.26
CA ARG A 3 64.00 14.39 -17.54
C ARG A 3 63.55 13.00 -17.09
N CYS A 4 62.79 12.94 -16.00
CA CYS A 4 61.86 11.86 -15.62
C CYS A 4 61.68 11.84 -14.09
N LEU A 5 60.74 12.59 -13.57
CA LEU A 5 60.18 12.37 -12.21
C LEU A 5 58.91 13.23 -11.97
N ILE A 6 57.97 13.32 -12.93
CA ILE A 6 56.67 13.95 -12.66
C ILE A 6 55.56 13.07 -13.31
N GLY A 7 55.49 11.80 -12.96
CA GLY A 7 54.53 10.91 -13.55
C GLY A 7 53.76 9.98 -12.59
N SER A 8 54.09 9.99 -11.30
CA SER A 8 53.55 8.95 -10.39
C SER A 8 52.57 9.42 -9.32
N LEU A 9 52.23 10.71 -9.24
CA LEU A 9 51.34 11.19 -8.17
C LEU A 9 49.85 11.36 -8.56
N ALA A 10 49.51 11.27 -9.85
CA ALA A 10 48.15 11.46 -10.33
C ALA A 10 47.30 10.16 -10.33
N LEU A 11 47.89 8.98 -10.11
CA LEU A 11 47.19 7.70 -10.20
C LEU A 11 46.58 7.19 -8.88
N MET A 12 46.92 7.80 -7.77
CA MET A 12 46.47 7.35 -6.43
C MET A 12 45.14 7.97 -5.96
N LEU A 13 44.62 9.01 -6.62
CA LEU A 13 43.34 9.65 -6.22
C LEU A 13 42.10 9.05 -6.86
N ALA A 14 42.25 8.20 -7.89
CA ALA A 14 41.09 7.61 -8.58
C ALA A 14 40.53 6.32 -7.93
N MET A 15 41.27 5.72 -7.00
CA MET A 15 40.88 4.45 -6.36
C MET A 15 39.98 4.60 -5.12
N SER A 16 39.87 5.78 -4.54
CA SER A 16 39.06 6.00 -3.32
C SER A 16 37.58 6.11 -3.58
N SER A 17 37.15 6.46 -4.81
CA SER A 17 35.75 6.67 -5.15
C SER A 17 34.98 5.37 -5.43
N CYS A 18 35.67 4.28 -5.77
CA CYS A 18 34.99 2.99 -6.04
C CYS A 18 34.69 2.22 -4.77
N ALA A 19 35.53 2.33 -3.74
CA ALA A 19 35.33 1.60 -2.48
C ALA A 19 34.09 2.07 -1.72
N THR A 20 33.84 3.38 -1.69
CA THR A 20 32.67 3.95 -1.01
C THR A 20 31.34 3.61 -1.73
N ARG A 21 31.33 3.53 -3.05
CA ARG A 21 30.17 3.09 -3.80
C ARG A 21 29.86 1.61 -3.56
N GLN A 22 30.87 0.75 -3.56
CA GLN A 22 30.68 -0.68 -3.30
C GLN A 22 30.19 -0.98 -1.88
N LEU A 23 30.66 -0.24 -0.87
CA LEU A 23 30.18 -0.37 0.51
C LEU A 23 28.72 0.09 0.63
N ALA A 24 28.32 1.17 -0.02
CA ALA A 24 26.95 1.66 -0.02
C ALA A 24 26.00 0.69 -0.76
N GLU A 25 26.46 0.05 -1.82
CA GLU A 25 25.70 -0.95 -2.58
C GLU A 25 25.60 -2.28 -1.83
N GLN A 26 26.64 -2.70 -1.14
CA GLN A 26 26.64 -3.88 -0.26
C GLN A 26 25.75 -3.67 0.98
N GLN A 27 25.71 -2.48 1.57
CA GLN A 27 24.79 -2.15 2.65
C GLN A 27 23.32 -2.12 2.18
N ARG A 28 23.04 -1.69 0.93
CA ARG A 28 21.70 -1.78 0.33
C ARG A 28 21.25 -3.21 0.09
N SER A 29 22.12 -4.09 -0.33
CA SER A 29 21.80 -5.49 -0.59
C SER A 29 21.60 -6.32 0.70
N GLN A 30 22.00 -5.78 1.86
CA GLN A 30 21.80 -6.41 3.17
C GLN A 30 20.54 -5.93 3.91
N ARG A 31 19.86 -4.92 3.39
CA ARG A 31 18.61 -4.43 3.93
C ARG A 31 17.46 -5.13 3.23
N GLU A 32 16.67 -5.84 3.97
CA GLU A 32 15.43 -6.44 3.51
C GLU A 32 14.26 -5.72 4.15
N ASP A 33 13.44 -5.11 3.31
CA ASP A 33 12.18 -4.48 3.70
C ASP A 33 11.04 -5.40 3.29
N SER A 34 10.16 -5.75 4.20
CA SER A 34 8.93 -6.47 3.90
C SER A 34 7.72 -5.65 4.32
N VAL A 35 6.71 -5.67 3.47
CA VAL A 35 5.43 -5.02 3.76
C VAL A 35 4.31 -6.01 3.48
N ASP A 36 3.53 -6.30 4.52
CA ASP A 36 2.26 -7.00 4.40
C ASP A 36 1.13 -5.98 4.33
N GLN A 37 0.18 -6.19 3.42
CA GLN A 37 -0.97 -5.31 3.24
C GLN A 37 -2.26 -6.12 3.24
N ARG A 38 -3.25 -5.66 4.01
CA ARG A 38 -4.56 -6.31 4.08
C ARG A 38 -5.68 -5.29 4.17
N MET A 39 -6.79 -5.61 3.52
CA MET A 39 -8.02 -4.84 3.69
C MET A 39 -8.65 -5.17 5.05
N LEU A 40 -9.08 -4.13 5.76
CA LEU A 40 -9.77 -4.24 7.04
C LEU A 40 -11.28 -4.32 6.83
N PRO A 41 -12.00 -5.18 7.56
CA PRO A 41 -13.44 -5.20 7.51
C PRO A 41 -14.01 -3.88 8.10
N PRO A 42 -15.21 -3.46 7.66
CA PRO A 42 -15.92 -2.35 8.28
C PRO A 42 -16.12 -2.58 9.78
N GLN A 43 -16.07 -1.52 10.58
CA GLN A 43 -16.42 -1.62 11.99
C GLN A 43 -17.94 -1.56 12.15
N PRO A 44 -18.55 -2.46 12.97
CA PRO A 44 -20.01 -2.50 13.14
C PRO A 44 -20.56 -1.25 13.84
N ASP A 45 -19.74 -0.56 14.63
CA ASP A 45 -20.17 0.56 15.48
C ASP A 45 -20.02 1.95 14.83
N GLY A 46 -19.91 2.01 13.52
CA GLY A 46 -19.95 3.28 12.78
C GLY A 46 -18.75 4.20 12.99
N GLY A 47 -17.64 3.71 13.57
CA GLY A 47 -16.33 4.39 13.60
C GLY A 47 -15.78 4.54 12.19
N GLY A 48 -16.54 5.17 11.31
CA GLY A 48 -16.10 5.50 9.96
C GLY A 48 -15.49 6.88 9.93
N ALA A 49 -14.46 7.06 9.12
CA ALA A 49 -13.96 8.39 8.79
C ALA A 49 -15.13 9.31 8.45
N ALA A 50 -15.15 10.52 8.99
CA ALA A 50 -16.16 11.52 8.68
C ALA A 50 -16.28 11.65 7.15
N GLY A 51 -17.44 11.27 6.58
CA GLY A 51 -17.68 11.29 5.14
C GLY A 51 -17.88 9.93 4.46
N VAL A 52 -17.88 8.81 5.18
CA VAL A 52 -18.29 7.51 4.60
C VAL A 52 -19.76 7.55 4.28
N GLN A 53 -20.10 7.45 3.00
CA GLN A 53 -21.47 7.44 2.53
C GLN A 53 -22.04 6.02 2.67
N SER A 54 -23.11 5.87 3.45
CA SER A 54 -23.83 4.61 3.57
C SER A 54 -24.83 4.48 2.42
N TYR A 55 -24.75 3.38 1.68
CA TYR A 55 -25.73 3.06 0.62
C TYR A 55 -26.86 2.22 1.17
N THR A 56 -28.10 2.70 0.99
CA THR A 56 -29.30 1.91 1.29
C THR A 56 -29.72 1.17 0.02
N LEU A 57 -29.68 -0.17 0.07
CA LEU A 57 -29.99 -1.01 -1.09
C LEU A 57 -31.50 -1.26 -1.20
N ALA A 58 -32.05 -1.06 -2.40
CA ALA A 58 -33.39 -1.56 -2.72
C ALA A 58 -33.37 -3.10 -2.87
N PRO A 59 -34.53 -3.78 -2.76
CA PRO A 59 -34.61 -5.25 -2.89
C PRO A 59 -34.06 -5.78 -4.24
N THR A 60 -34.10 -4.96 -5.29
CA THR A 60 -33.57 -5.28 -6.62
C THR A 60 -32.12 -4.89 -6.81
N GLN A 61 -31.47 -4.32 -5.80
CA GLN A 61 -30.09 -3.85 -5.89
C GLN A 61 -29.12 -4.75 -5.14
N ARG A 62 -27.91 -4.85 -5.69
CA ARG A 62 -26.75 -5.46 -5.05
C ARG A 62 -25.55 -4.53 -5.17
N PHE A 63 -24.76 -4.51 -4.12
CA PHE A 63 -23.50 -3.78 -4.12
C PHE A 63 -22.37 -4.74 -4.51
N ARG A 64 -21.59 -4.37 -5.51
CA ARG A 64 -20.36 -5.05 -5.89
C ARG A 64 -19.18 -4.34 -5.27
N MET A 65 -18.39 -5.07 -4.47
CA MET A 65 -17.15 -4.56 -3.87
C MET A 65 -16.09 -4.26 -4.94
N PRO A 66 -15.26 -3.24 -4.75
CA PRO A 66 -14.12 -3.00 -5.63
C PRO A 66 -13.10 -4.13 -5.49
N ARG A 67 -12.42 -4.47 -6.58
CA ARG A 67 -11.35 -5.47 -6.61
C ARG A 67 -10.05 -4.83 -7.07
N ALA A 68 -8.94 -5.07 -6.35
CA ALA A 68 -7.65 -4.57 -6.77
C ALA A 68 -7.28 -5.14 -8.15
N ALA A 69 -7.04 -4.26 -9.11
CA ALA A 69 -6.48 -4.58 -10.43
C ALA A 69 -4.95 -4.41 -10.39
N ARG A 70 -4.46 -3.39 -9.67
CA ARG A 70 -3.05 -3.16 -9.38
C ARG A 70 -2.92 -2.54 -7.99
N SER A 71 -2.13 -3.19 -7.13
CA SER A 71 -1.93 -2.79 -5.73
C SER A 71 -0.52 -3.15 -5.26
N ASP A 72 0.48 -2.53 -5.91
CA ASP A 72 1.89 -2.75 -5.57
C ASP A 72 2.15 -2.34 -4.11
N ALA A 73 2.92 -3.16 -3.38
CA ALA A 73 3.22 -2.89 -1.98
C ALA A 73 3.95 -1.55 -1.80
N PRO A 74 3.70 -0.83 -0.69
CA PRO A 74 4.51 0.32 -0.32
C PRO A 74 5.98 -0.05 -0.19
N VAL A 75 6.85 0.85 -0.61
CA VAL A 75 8.31 0.68 -0.52
C VAL A 75 8.87 1.86 0.28
N LEU A 76 9.69 1.57 1.27
CA LEU A 76 10.41 2.62 1.98
C LEU A 76 11.40 3.30 1.05
N PRO A 77 11.57 4.63 1.16
CA PRO A 77 12.56 5.35 0.37
C PRO A 77 13.97 4.75 0.56
N PRO A 78 14.79 4.73 -0.50
CA PRO A 78 16.16 4.18 -0.42
C PRO A 78 17.07 4.89 0.60
N ASP A 79 16.74 6.15 0.88
CA ASP A 79 17.42 7.02 1.84
C ASP A 79 16.76 7.01 3.23
N SER A 80 15.79 6.15 3.46
CA SER A 80 15.18 5.97 4.78
C SER A 80 16.28 5.67 5.82
N PRO A 81 16.29 6.39 6.95
CA PRO A 81 17.29 6.19 8.00
C PRO A 81 17.09 4.88 8.76
N ARG A 82 16.00 4.15 8.49
CA ARG A 82 15.65 2.92 9.21
C ARG A 82 16.58 1.78 8.83
N GLN A 83 17.40 1.34 9.76
CA GLN A 83 18.28 0.16 9.61
C GLN A 83 17.59 -1.11 10.11
N SER A 84 16.68 -0.97 11.06
CA SER A 84 15.82 -2.05 11.58
C SER A 84 14.47 -1.46 12.00
N LEU A 85 13.42 -2.27 11.88
CA LEU A 85 12.08 -1.94 12.32
C LEU A 85 11.39 -3.25 12.72
N ALA A 86 11.00 -3.38 13.97
CA ALA A 86 10.09 -4.46 14.38
C ALA A 86 8.76 -4.33 13.63
N PRO A 87 7.98 -5.42 13.46
CA PRO A 87 6.69 -5.34 12.79
C PRO A 87 5.84 -4.19 13.32
N THR A 88 5.61 -3.19 12.47
CA THR A 88 4.90 -1.95 12.81
C THR A 88 3.75 -1.75 11.84
N THR A 89 2.53 -1.70 12.36
CA THR A 89 1.32 -1.54 11.54
C THR A 89 0.89 -0.08 11.49
N VAL A 90 0.67 0.42 10.29
CA VAL A 90 0.03 1.71 10.03
C VAL A 90 -1.21 1.47 9.18
N CYS A 91 -2.26 2.26 9.40
CA CYS A 91 -3.53 2.07 8.71
C CYS A 91 -3.97 3.32 7.98
N ALA A 92 -4.70 3.12 6.88
CA ALA A 92 -5.21 4.21 6.07
C ALA A 92 -6.60 3.93 5.49
N HIS A 93 -7.39 4.98 5.37
CA HIS A 93 -8.58 5.01 4.53
C HIS A 93 -8.17 5.41 3.11
N LEU A 94 -8.53 4.59 2.14
CA LEU A 94 -8.35 4.85 0.72
C LEU A 94 -9.70 5.28 0.16
N ILE A 95 -9.79 6.52 -0.27
CA ILE A 95 -10.99 7.08 -0.90
C ILE A 95 -10.89 6.84 -2.40
N LEU A 96 -11.77 5.98 -2.93
CA LEU A 96 -11.80 5.60 -4.33
C LEU A 96 -12.88 6.40 -5.06
N SER A 97 -12.56 6.81 -6.28
CA SER A 97 -13.54 7.35 -7.21
C SER A 97 -14.44 6.27 -7.81
N ALA A 98 -15.48 6.69 -8.50
CA ALA A 98 -16.35 5.79 -9.26
C ALA A 98 -15.62 5.05 -10.40
N GLU A 99 -14.47 5.56 -10.86
CA GLU A 99 -13.62 4.94 -11.89
C GLU A 99 -12.64 3.91 -11.29
N GLY A 100 -12.60 3.75 -9.96
CA GLY A 100 -11.72 2.81 -9.28
C GLY A 100 -10.29 3.32 -9.04
N THR A 101 -10.07 4.64 -9.14
CA THR A 101 -8.78 5.27 -8.80
C THR A 101 -8.78 5.76 -7.36
N VAL A 102 -7.63 5.66 -6.68
CA VAL A 102 -7.47 6.21 -5.33
C VAL A 102 -7.24 7.72 -5.45
N GLN A 103 -8.19 8.50 -4.93
CA GLN A 103 -8.13 9.96 -4.95
C GLN A 103 -7.43 10.54 -3.72
N ARG A 104 -7.58 9.86 -2.57
CA ARG A 104 -7.03 10.33 -1.30
C ARG A 104 -6.71 9.16 -0.39
N VAL A 105 -5.71 9.36 0.45
CA VAL A 105 -5.25 8.40 1.47
C VAL A 105 -5.14 9.14 2.79
N ASP A 106 -6.04 8.81 3.71
CA ASP A 106 -6.11 9.44 5.04
C ASP A 106 -5.61 8.45 6.11
N PRO A 107 -4.79 8.89 7.07
CA PRO A 107 -4.44 8.05 8.21
C PRO A 107 -5.68 7.62 8.99
N MET A 108 -5.68 6.39 9.49
CA MET A 108 -6.77 5.81 10.26
C MET A 108 -6.35 5.65 11.72
N SER A 109 -7.22 6.08 12.64
CA SER A 109 -6.93 6.16 14.08
C SER A 109 -7.97 5.45 14.97
N ASP A 110 -9.00 4.88 14.36
CA ASP A 110 -10.16 4.31 15.04
C ASP A 110 -9.96 2.85 15.48
N ARG A 111 -8.73 2.31 15.36
CA ARG A 111 -8.37 0.95 15.79
C ARG A 111 -7.03 0.97 16.53
N ASP A 112 -6.95 0.19 17.62
CA ASP A 112 -5.74 0.10 18.44
C ASP A 112 -4.52 -0.38 17.63
N GLU A 113 -4.72 -1.33 16.72
CA GLU A 113 -3.64 -1.84 15.86
C GLU A 113 -3.05 -0.78 14.91
N CYS A 114 -3.77 0.33 14.70
CA CYS A 114 -3.39 1.44 13.81
C CYS A 114 -2.64 2.57 14.53
N ALA A 115 -2.58 2.54 15.86
CA ALA A 115 -2.04 3.64 16.68
C ALA A 115 -0.61 4.03 16.32
N ALA A 116 0.21 3.05 15.90
CA ALA A 116 1.59 3.32 15.49
C ALA A 116 1.70 4.27 14.28
N GLY A 117 0.71 4.26 13.37
CA GLY A 117 0.68 5.14 12.20
C GLY A 117 0.48 6.62 12.51
N LEU A 118 0.08 6.96 13.73
CA LEU A 118 -0.14 8.33 14.18
C LEU A 118 1.10 8.93 14.86
N LEU A 119 2.10 8.09 15.17
CA LEU A 119 3.31 8.54 15.79
C LEU A 119 4.18 9.32 14.80
N PRO A 120 4.71 10.51 15.17
CA PRO A 120 5.59 11.30 14.29
C PRO A 120 6.80 10.49 13.76
N ASP A 121 7.34 9.60 14.59
CA ASP A 121 8.46 8.73 14.23
C ASP A 121 8.14 7.73 13.11
N ASN A 122 6.86 7.51 12.80
CA ASN A 122 6.38 6.62 11.75
C ASN A 122 5.78 7.37 10.54
N ALA A 123 6.02 8.68 10.44
CA ALA A 123 5.50 9.51 9.35
C ALA A 123 6.01 9.04 7.97
N ASP A 124 7.22 8.52 7.88
CA ASP A 124 7.82 7.96 6.67
C ASP A 124 7.09 6.68 6.18
N LEU A 125 6.61 5.85 7.11
CA LEU A 125 5.80 4.67 6.80
C LEU A 125 4.48 5.09 6.14
N MET A 126 3.78 6.07 6.74
CA MET A 126 2.54 6.61 6.19
C MET A 126 2.78 7.32 4.85
N GLN A 127 3.92 7.99 4.67
CA GLN A 127 4.30 8.59 3.39
C GLN A 127 4.51 7.51 2.32
N ALA A 128 5.16 6.40 2.64
CA ALA A 128 5.33 5.26 1.75
C ALA A 128 3.98 4.66 1.33
N VAL A 129 3.06 4.47 2.30
CA VAL A 129 1.69 4.01 2.03
C VAL A 129 0.98 4.96 1.07
N ARG A 130 1.01 6.26 1.34
CA ARG A 130 0.36 7.27 0.49
C ARG A 130 0.94 7.26 -0.92
N ALA A 131 2.26 7.22 -1.05
CA ALA A 131 2.94 7.20 -2.35
C ALA A 131 2.61 5.95 -3.17
N ALA A 132 2.43 4.79 -2.55
CA ALA A 132 2.03 3.56 -3.23
C ALA A 132 0.53 3.55 -3.56
N ALA A 133 -0.33 3.78 -2.57
CA ALA A 133 -1.77 3.64 -2.70
C ALA A 133 -2.39 4.61 -3.71
N LEU A 134 -1.85 5.82 -3.86
CA LEU A 134 -2.29 6.77 -4.90
C LEU A 134 -2.06 6.26 -6.34
N ARG A 135 -1.22 5.23 -6.52
CA ARG A 135 -1.00 4.59 -7.84
C ARG A 135 -1.81 3.31 -8.02
N TRP A 136 -2.56 2.89 -6.99
CA TRP A 136 -3.37 1.70 -7.08
C TRP A 136 -4.57 1.92 -7.99
N GLN A 137 -4.99 0.82 -8.59
CA GLN A 137 -6.16 0.79 -9.45
C GLN A 137 -7.05 -0.37 -9.07
N PHE A 138 -8.35 -0.11 -9.09
CA PHE A 138 -9.37 -1.09 -8.76
C PHE A 138 -10.35 -1.23 -9.92
N VAL A 139 -10.88 -2.44 -10.10
CA VAL A 139 -12.19 -2.58 -10.72
C VAL A 139 -13.18 -1.86 -9.80
N PRO A 140 -13.91 -0.85 -10.28
CA PRO A 140 -14.70 0.00 -9.39
C PRO A 140 -15.79 -0.76 -8.63
N ALA A 141 -16.13 -0.25 -7.45
CA ALA A 141 -17.37 -0.62 -6.79
C ALA A 141 -18.55 -0.24 -7.67
N ALA A 142 -19.63 -0.98 -7.59
CA ALA A 142 -20.82 -0.66 -8.37
C ALA A 142 -22.11 -1.06 -7.67
N MET A 143 -23.15 -0.29 -7.96
CA MET A 143 -24.53 -0.64 -7.68
C MET A 143 -25.10 -1.40 -8.88
N CYS A 144 -25.49 -2.66 -8.69
CA CYS A 144 -26.08 -3.52 -9.71
C CYS A 144 -27.56 -3.61 -9.50
N THR A 145 -28.37 -3.13 -10.46
CA THR A 145 -29.84 -3.16 -10.41
C THR A 145 -30.38 -4.25 -11.32
N TYR A 146 -31.17 -5.13 -10.76
CA TYR A 146 -31.77 -6.27 -11.45
C TYR A 146 -33.27 -6.02 -11.78
N PRO A 147 -33.83 -6.61 -12.85
CA PRO A 147 -35.23 -6.58 -13.11
C PRO A 147 -36.04 -7.18 -11.95
N SER A 148 -37.24 -6.68 -11.70
CA SER A 148 -38.12 -7.23 -10.66
C SER A 148 -38.41 -8.70 -10.93
N GLY A 149 -38.22 -9.57 -9.91
CA GLY A 149 -38.40 -11.02 -10.02
C GLY A 149 -37.27 -11.78 -10.72
N ALA A 150 -36.22 -11.12 -11.19
CA ALA A 150 -35.03 -11.79 -11.72
C ALA A 150 -34.27 -12.50 -10.62
N ALA A 151 -33.68 -13.67 -10.91
CA ALA A 151 -32.77 -14.34 -10.05
C ALA A 151 -31.48 -13.48 -9.93
N GLN A 152 -31.07 -13.19 -8.69
CA GLN A 152 -29.83 -12.46 -8.44
C GLN A 152 -28.69 -13.46 -8.31
N PRO A 153 -27.45 -13.10 -8.72
CA PRO A 153 -26.32 -13.99 -8.59
C PRO A 153 -26.06 -14.34 -7.12
N SER A 154 -25.70 -15.60 -6.87
CA SER A 154 -25.34 -16.10 -5.53
C SER A 154 -24.01 -15.53 -5.04
N VAL A 155 -23.17 -15.05 -5.95
CA VAL A 155 -21.87 -14.42 -5.63
C VAL A 155 -22.09 -12.92 -5.50
N PRO A 156 -21.84 -12.31 -4.33
CA PRO A 156 -22.07 -10.88 -4.10
C PRO A 156 -21.30 -9.96 -5.04
N ASP A 157 -20.15 -10.41 -5.53
CA ASP A 157 -19.21 -9.60 -6.32
C ASP A 157 -19.45 -9.67 -7.84
N ASP A 158 -20.59 -10.20 -8.25
CA ASP A 158 -20.95 -10.31 -9.66
C ASP A 158 -22.21 -9.51 -9.98
N CYS A 159 -22.15 -8.73 -11.06
CA CYS A 159 -23.32 -8.01 -11.61
C CYS A 159 -23.90 -8.74 -12.83
N THR A 160 -23.65 -10.02 -13.02
CA THR A 160 -24.19 -10.80 -14.15
C THR A 160 -25.70 -10.77 -14.12
N GLY A 161 -26.33 -10.42 -15.26
CA GLY A 161 -27.78 -10.30 -15.39
C GLY A 161 -28.38 -9.00 -14.84
N ALA A 162 -27.57 -8.06 -14.33
CA ALA A 162 -28.06 -6.74 -13.96
C ALA A 162 -28.52 -5.96 -15.22
N ALA A 163 -29.63 -5.26 -15.09
CA ALA A 163 -30.13 -4.35 -16.13
C ALA A 163 -29.34 -3.03 -16.15
N GLN A 164 -28.79 -2.63 -14.99
CA GLN A 164 -27.99 -1.43 -14.85
C GLN A 164 -26.83 -1.70 -13.90
N ILE A 165 -25.65 -1.19 -14.25
CA ILE A 165 -24.44 -1.22 -13.43
C ILE A 165 -23.96 0.22 -13.31
N GLU A 166 -24.04 0.76 -12.11
CA GLU A 166 -23.64 2.12 -11.80
C GLU A 166 -22.39 2.11 -10.92
N PRO A 167 -21.23 2.55 -11.43
CA PRO A 167 -20.05 2.69 -10.62
C PRO A 167 -20.24 3.74 -9.52
N VAL A 168 -19.74 3.45 -8.31
CA VAL A 168 -19.92 4.33 -7.14
C VAL A 168 -18.62 4.52 -6.39
N PRO A 169 -18.38 5.71 -5.81
CA PRO A 169 -17.22 5.94 -4.97
C PRO A 169 -17.34 5.17 -3.66
N VAL A 170 -16.20 4.75 -3.11
CA VAL A 170 -16.15 4.03 -1.82
C VAL A 170 -14.91 4.38 -1.02
N THR A 171 -14.97 4.14 0.29
CA THR A 171 -13.81 4.19 1.16
C THR A 171 -13.45 2.77 1.59
N LEU A 172 -12.20 2.39 1.39
CA LEU A 172 -11.63 1.13 1.85
C LEU A 172 -10.66 1.40 2.99
N SER A 173 -10.65 0.51 3.99
CA SER A 173 -9.69 0.55 5.09
C SER A 173 -8.62 -0.50 4.87
N PHE A 174 -7.34 -0.10 4.98
CA PHE A 174 -6.19 -0.98 4.82
C PHE A 174 -5.24 -0.86 6.01
N ALA A 175 -4.66 -1.99 6.40
CA ALA A 175 -3.53 -2.06 7.30
C ALA A 175 -2.28 -2.49 6.54
N PHE A 176 -1.14 -1.87 6.86
CA PHE A 176 0.16 -2.12 6.27
C PHE A 176 1.15 -2.39 7.39
N THR A 177 1.71 -3.58 7.43
CA THR A 177 2.70 -3.95 8.43
C THR A 177 4.08 -3.93 7.80
N PHE A 178 4.92 -3.02 8.26
CA PHE A 178 6.30 -2.86 7.82
C PHE A 178 7.25 -3.59 8.77
N GLU A 179 8.24 -4.25 8.21
CA GLU A 179 9.34 -4.84 8.95
C GLU A 179 10.65 -4.59 8.19
N VAL A 180 11.71 -4.20 8.89
CA VAL A 180 13.05 -4.01 8.33
C VAL A 180 14.02 -4.86 9.13
N LEU A 181 14.67 -5.82 8.47
CA LEU A 181 15.63 -6.74 9.06
C LEU A 181 17.03 -6.48 8.49
N GLN A 182 18.04 -6.41 9.35
CA GLN A 182 19.44 -6.41 8.93
C GLN A 182 19.92 -7.86 8.74
N GLY A 183 20.19 -8.25 7.49
CA GLY A 183 21.02 -9.40 7.17
C GLY A 183 20.40 -10.80 7.26
N LYS A 184 19.05 -10.96 7.26
CA LYS A 184 18.42 -12.27 7.05
C LYS A 184 17.13 -12.16 6.26
N VAL A 185 17.05 -12.95 5.19
CA VAL A 185 15.86 -13.15 4.37
C VAL A 185 14.81 -13.91 5.18
N SER A 186 13.67 -13.30 5.48
CA SER A 186 12.47 -14.02 5.87
C SER A 186 11.29 -13.53 5.03
N VAL A 187 10.91 -14.33 4.06
CA VAL A 187 9.69 -14.10 3.27
C VAL A 187 8.51 -14.63 4.08
N ARG A 188 7.68 -13.73 4.61
CA ARG A 188 6.37 -14.10 5.15
C ARG A 188 5.31 -13.86 4.07
N THR A 189 4.99 -14.91 3.35
CA THR A 189 3.82 -14.93 2.46
C THR A 189 2.59 -15.16 3.34
N GLY A 190 1.76 -14.14 3.54
CA GLY A 190 0.47 -14.29 4.22
C GLY A 190 -0.43 -15.19 3.37
N LYS A 191 -0.71 -16.43 3.81
CA LYS A 191 -1.75 -17.26 3.23
C LYS A 191 -3.09 -16.62 3.56
N VAL A 192 -3.81 -16.19 2.53
CA VAL A 192 -5.25 -15.93 2.62
C VAL A 192 -5.92 -17.26 2.95
N VAL A 193 -6.43 -17.40 4.16
CA VAL A 193 -7.33 -18.51 4.51
C VAL A 193 -8.68 -18.20 3.91
N ARG A 194 -9.13 -19.08 2.99
CA ARG A 194 -10.48 -19.08 2.43
C ARG A 194 -11.51 -19.47 3.46
#